data_561f7cde444eb958b2a47c62833a0c49
#
_entry.id   561f7cde444eb958b2a47c62833a0c49
#
_cell.length_a   1.000
_cell.length_b   1.000
_cell.length_c   1.000
_cell.angle_alpha   90.00
_cell.angle_beta   90.00
_cell.angle_gamma   90.00
#
_symmetry.space_group_name_H-M   'P 1'
#
loop_
_entity.id
_entity.type
_entity.pdbx_description
1 polymer ?
#
loop_
_entity_poly.entity_id
_entity_poly.type
_entity_poly.pdbx_seq_one_letter_code
_entity_poly.pdbx_strand_id
1 'polypeptide(L)'
;MSNKKIGIIGAGISGMSVARLLKDDFEVEVLEKFNVVGGIARTKDVDGKPYHVNGGHCFNSKFDDVLDFVFNTVLSKDKWNYLPRKAEILFKENWITYPIEFSIKEIDNFDTNLAFQITNEMFNASYKKGNNLEEWFINHFGPTLAKEYFIPYNTKIWGIAPKNMDNVWIEDEKQMKLPVPTKESFYKSLVDKTTDKMSHAAFYYPKTNNQNTFIEAIGENVNILTNYEVKELKKENNQWVINGEKKYDILINTSPLDLVPKILKDIPAEALSCFKKLKYNKVTNIFWETDGSLDITWGYIPDSSIGFHRISNTGSIVQPKGKFCTTEAIGEIAYDKLVREGQKIPFLKKPLDYNVTEHAYVFFDLNYTQAKTGAISYLNSLGIFSHGRFGEWEYYNMDVCIKRSIDLAKSIKEKYKGK
;
A
#
# COMPACT_ATOMS: atom_id res chain seq x y z
N MET A 1 26.96 30.54 4.28
CA MET A 1 26.18 29.73 5.25
C MET A 1 26.38 28.28 4.87
N SER A 2 26.81 27.39 5.76
CA SER A 2 26.95 25.97 5.38
C SER A 2 25.55 25.40 5.14
N ASN A 3 25.34 24.80 3.95
CA ASN A 3 24.08 24.08 3.69
C ASN A 3 23.93 22.98 4.74
N LYS A 4 22.77 22.95 5.42
CA LYS A 4 22.45 21.86 6.36
C LYS A 4 22.45 20.53 5.66
N LYS A 5 23.00 19.51 6.33
CA LYS A 5 23.06 18.14 5.81
C LYS A 5 21.87 17.34 6.33
N ILE A 6 21.15 16.70 5.40
CA ILE A 6 19.96 15.88 5.67
C ILE A 6 20.28 14.42 5.40
N GLY A 7 20.12 13.57 6.41
CA GLY A 7 20.15 12.12 6.28
C GLY A 7 18.74 11.56 6.15
N ILE A 8 18.52 10.68 5.17
CA ILE A 8 17.24 10.01 4.95
C ILE A 8 17.46 8.50 5.01
N ILE A 9 16.75 7.81 5.91
CA ILE A 9 16.86 6.36 6.05
C ILE A 9 15.79 5.69 5.19
N GLY A 10 16.23 4.96 4.17
CA GLY A 10 15.39 4.20 3.23
C GLY A 10 15.20 4.87 1.88
N ALA A 11 15.49 4.13 0.79
CA ALA A 11 15.32 4.56 -0.60
C ALA A 11 14.04 3.96 -1.24
N GLY A 12 12.93 3.93 -0.49
CA GLY A 12 11.60 3.71 -1.03
C GLY A 12 11.02 4.97 -1.69
N ILE A 13 9.80 4.90 -2.23
CA ILE A 13 9.12 6.04 -2.87
C ILE A 13 9.15 7.30 -1.97
N SER A 14 8.86 7.16 -0.68
CA SER A 14 8.82 8.29 0.26
C SER A 14 10.19 8.93 0.45
N GLY A 15 11.24 8.12 0.70
CA GLY A 15 12.59 8.64 0.95
C GLY A 15 13.18 9.32 -0.29
N MET A 16 13.01 8.71 -1.47
CA MET A 16 13.49 9.31 -2.71
C MET A 16 12.70 10.55 -3.12
N SER A 17 11.38 10.57 -2.94
CA SER A 17 10.55 11.74 -3.26
C SER A 17 10.90 12.95 -2.40
N VAL A 18 11.05 12.77 -1.08
CA VAL A 18 11.45 13.88 -0.21
C VAL A 18 12.88 14.32 -0.48
N ALA A 19 13.79 13.40 -0.80
CA ALA A 19 15.17 13.73 -1.20
C ALA A 19 15.20 14.57 -2.48
N ARG A 20 14.45 14.15 -3.52
CA ARG A 20 14.33 14.88 -4.79
C ARG A 20 13.83 16.31 -4.60
N LEU A 21 12.90 16.52 -3.66
CA LEU A 21 12.30 17.82 -3.36
C LEU A 21 13.24 18.73 -2.53
N LEU A 22 14.21 18.16 -1.82
CA LEU A 22 15.09 18.92 -0.91
C LEU A 22 16.50 19.12 -1.46
N LYS A 23 16.97 18.34 -2.43
CA LYS A 23 18.36 18.27 -2.90
C LYS A 23 18.94 19.61 -3.43
N ASP A 24 18.08 20.49 -3.93
CA ASP A 24 18.54 21.78 -4.50
C ASP A 24 18.69 22.86 -3.40
N ASP A 25 18.16 22.63 -2.20
CA ASP A 25 18.20 23.55 -1.06
C ASP A 25 19.10 23.08 0.09
N PHE A 26 19.43 21.77 0.12
CA PHE A 26 20.18 21.12 1.20
C PHE A 26 21.17 20.10 0.64
N GLU A 27 22.19 19.75 1.44
CA GLU A 27 23.01 18.56 1.17
C GLU A 27 22.24 17.31 1.63
N VAL A 28 21.69 16.54 0.69
CA VAL A 28 20.85 15.38 0.99
C VAL A 28 21.56 14.08 0.67
N GLU A 29 21.53 13.12 1.59
CA GLU A 29 22.01 11.76 1.38
C GLU A 29 20.95 10.75 1.84
N VAL A 30 20.62 9.79 0.96
CA VAL A 30 19.69 8.69 1.26
C VAL A 30 20.49 7.42 1.54
N LEU A 31 20.16 6.73 2.63
CA LEU A 31 20.84 5.52 3.09
C LEU A 31 19.93 4.30 2.88
N GLU A 32 20.32 3.39 2.00
CA GLU A 32 19.54 2.19 1.67
C GLU A 32 20.33 0.91 1.99
N LYS A 33 19.71 0.02 2.76
CA LYS A 33 20.36 -1.24 3.19
C LYS A 33 20.57 -2.24 2.05
N PHE A 34 19.69 -2.22 1.03
CA PHE A 34 19.78 -3.12 -0.10
C PHE A 34 20.63 -2.50 -1.24
N ASN A 35 21.00 -3.34 -2.19
CA ASN A 35 21.69 -2.92 -3.42
C ASN A 35 20.73 -2.32 -4.48
N VAL A 36 19.44 -2.25 -4.17
CA VAL A 36 18.36 -1.78 -5.07
C VAL A 36 17.46 -0.80 -4.37
N VAL A 37 16.94 0.17 -5.09
CA VAL A 37 16.00 1.18 -4.61
C VAL A 37 14.54 0.79 -4.86
N GLY A 38 13.58 1.57 -4.34
CA GLY A 38 12.15 1.45 -4.62
C GLY A 38 11.33 0.75 -3.53
N GLY A 39 12.00 0.17 -2.54
CA GLY A 39 11.30 -0.50 -1.43
C GLY A 39 10.34 -1.58 -1.93
N ILE A 40 9.07 -1.55 -1.44
CA ILE A 40 8.05 -2.53 -1.83
C ILE A 40 7.43 -2.30 -3.21
N ALA A 41 7.65 -1.13 -3.83
CA ALA A 41 7.06 -0.79 -5.13
C ALA A 41 7.88 -1.29 -6.32
N ARG A 42 9.08 -1.85 -6.06
CA ARG A 42 10.00 -2.28 -7.12
C ARG A 42 9.50 -3.51 -7.88
N THR A 43 9.99 -3.64 -9.10
CA THR A 43 9.86 -4.85 -9.92
C THR A 43 11.20 -5.57 -10.01
N LYS A 44 11.14 -6.90 -10.21
CA LYS A 44 12.28 -7.76 -10.56
C LYS A 44 12.05 -8.28 -11.97
N ASP A 45 13.07 -8.36 -12.79
CA ASP A 45 12.98 -9.05 -14.06
C ASP A 45 13.06 -10.56 -13.84
N VAL A 46 12.12 -11.29 -14.45
CA VAL A 46 12.09 -12.75 -14.46
C VAL A 46 11.85 -13.19 -15.91
N ASP A 47 12.89 -13.57 -16.59
CA ASP A 47 12.89 -13.97 -18.00
C ASP A 47 12.19 -12.93 -18.91
N GLY A 48 12.53 -11.65 -18.75
CA GLY A 48 11.97 -10.53 -19.50
C GLY A 48 10.55 -10.12 -19.06
N LYS A 49 10.05 -10.66 -17.95
CA LYS A 49 8.72 -10.34 -17.41
C LYS A 49 8.85 -9.50 -16.13
N PRO A 50 8.16 -8.35 -16.04
CA PRO A 50 8.22 -7.50 -14.84
C PRO A 50 7.42 -8.12 -13.68
N TYR A 51 8.13 -8.69 -12.71
CA TYR A 51 7.56 -9.22 -11.48
C TYR A 51 7.51 -8.13 -10.41
N HIS A 52 6.32 -7.72 -10.01
CA HIS A 52 6.11 -6.82 -8.87
C HIS A 52 6.27 -7.62 -7.57
N VAL A 53 7.35 -7.35 -6.82
CA VAL A 53 7.75 -8.19 -5.67
C VAL A 53 6.79 -8.15 -4.48
N ASN A 54 5.87 -7.19 -4.44
CA ASN A 54 4.86 -7.07 -3.37
C ASN A 54 3.46 -6.79 -3.94
N GLY A 55 3.08 -7.49 -5.01
CA GLY A 55 1.83 -7.28 -5.72
C GLY A 55 1.85 -6.10 -6.69
N GLY A 56 0.77 -5.92 -7.43
CA GLY A 56 0.69 -4.90 -8.48
C GLY A 56 0.74 -3.47 -7.93
N HIS A 57 1.75 -2.72 -8.34
CA HIS A 57 1.90 -1.30 -8.04
C HIS A 57 1.77 -0.48 -9.31
N CYS A 58 0.73 0.36 -9.38
CA CYS A 58 0.48 1.29 -10.49
C CYS A 58 0.27 2.70 -9.91
N PHE A 59 0.61 3.73 -10.68
CA PHE A 59 0.47 5.10 -10.25
C PHE A 59 -0.90 5.67 -10.62
N ASN A 60 -1.55 6.30 -9.66
CA ASN A 60 -2.69 7.18 -9.87
C ASN A 60 -2.69 8.23 -8.77
N SER A 61 -3.29 9.39 -8.99
CA SER A 61 -3.46 10.41 -7.97
C SER A 61 -4.69 11.27 -8.23
N LYS A 62 -5.30 11.72 -7.13
CA LYS A 62 -6.33 12.76 -7.11
C LYS A 62 -5.77 14.15 -6.73
N PHE A 63 -4.47 14.22 -6.42
CA PHE A 63 -3.80 15.45 -5.96
C PHE A 63 -3.10 16.13 -7.14
N ASP A 64 -3.48 17.36 -7.45
CA ASP A 64 -2.92 18.10 -8.57
C ASP A 64 -1.43 18.37 -8.40
N ASP A 65 -0.96 18.69 -7.20
CA ASP A 65 0.45 18.93 -6.90
C ASP A 65 1.31 17.65 -7.04
N VAL A 66 0.72 16.48 -6.78
CA VAL A 66 1.38 15.18 -7.03
C VAL A 66 1.48 14.91 -8.53
N LEU A 67 0.41 15.15 -9.28
CA LEU A 67 0.42 15.00 -10.74
C LEU A 67 1.41 15.95 -11.39
N ASP A 68 1.45 17.21 -10.94
CA ASP A 68 2.43 18.20 -11.39
C ASP A 68 3.87 17.75 -11.12
N PHE A 69 4.18 17.36 -9.89
CA PHE A 69 5.51 16.84 -9.53
C PHE A 69 5.89 15.63 -10.37
N VAL A 70 5.00 14.66 -10.51
CA VAL A 70 5.30 13.42 -11.23
C VAL A 70 5.50 13.68 -12.71
N PHE A 71 4.61 14.42 -13.37
CA PHE A 71 4.64 14.56 -14.82
C PHE A 71 5.55 15.68 -15.33
N ASN A 72 5.84 16.69 -14.52
CA ASN A 72 6.68 17.80 -14.94
C ASN A 72 8.10 17.75 -14.35
N THR A 73 8.32 16.99 -13.25
CA THR A 73 9.64 16.94 -12.60
C THR A 73 10.28 15.56 -12.63
N VAL A 74 9.47 14.49 -12.57
CA VAL A 74 9.99 13.12 -12.45
C VAL A 74 10.01 12.38 -13.78
N LEU A 75 8.86 12.14 -14.37
CA LEU A 75 8.72 11.38 -15.62
C LEU A 75 7.58 11.93 -16.45
N SER A 76 7.90 12.53 -17.61
CA SER A 76 6.93 13.23 -18.45
C SER A 76 5.74 12.35 -18.84
N LYS A 77 4.55 12.96 -18.93
CA LYS A 77 3.26 12.28 -19.12
C LYS A 77 3.21 11.42 -20.38
N ASP A 78 3.93 11.77 -21.43
CA ASP A 78 4.05 11.00 -22.67
C ASP A 78 4.74 9.64 -22.50
N LYS A 79 5.47 9.42 -21.40
CA LYS A 79 6.12 8.14 -21.05
C LYS A 79 5.18 7.14 -20.36
N TRP A 80 3.91 7.48 -20.19
CA TRP A 80 2.94 6.66 -19.50
C TRP A 80 1.85 6.14 -20.42
N ASN A 81 1.40 4.93 -20.17
CA ASN A 81 0.11 4.42 -20.61
C ASN A 81 -0.92 4.76 -19.54
N TYR A 82 -2.10 5.24 -19.93
CA TYR A 82 -3.25 5.44 -19.05
C TYR A 82 -4.24 4.31 -19.33
N LEU A 83 -4.46 3.45 -18.35
CA LEU A 83 -5.15 2.18 -18.51
C LEU A 83 -6.36 2.09 -17.59
N PRO A 84 -7.50 1.54 -18.06
CA PRO A 84 -8.64 1.30 -17.20
C PRO A 84 -8.34 0.19 -16.19
N ARG A 85 -8.85 0.33 -14.98
CA ARG A 85 -8.82 -0.71 -13.97
C ARG A 85 -10.01 -1.64 -14.17
N LYS A 86 -9.73 -2.91 -14.39
CA LYS A 86 -10.71 -4.00 -14.35
C LYS A 86 -10.48 -4.82 -13.11
N ALA A 87 -11.33 -4.68 -12.11
CA ALA A 87 -11.22 -5.42 -10.87
C ALA A 87 -12.48 -6.27 -10.65
N GLU A 88 -12.29 -7.53 -10.28
CA GLU A 88 -13.36 -8.48 -10.04
C GLU A 88 -13.13 -9.25 -8.73
N ILE A 89 -14.18 -9.85 -8.22
CA ILE A 89 -14.20 -10.66 -7.00
C ILE A 89 -14.62 -12.07 -7.39
N LEU A 90 -13.86 -13.08 -7.00
CA LEU A 90 -14.27 -14.47 -7.07
C LEU A 90 -15.18 -14.79 -5.88
N PHE A 91 -16.49 -14.58 -6.05
CA PHE A 91 -17.49 -14.75 -5.01
C PHE A 91 -18.37 -15.97 -5.28
N LYS A 92 -18.35 -16.96 -4.38
CA LYS A 92 -19.10 -18.22 -4.54
C LYS A 92 -18.92 -18.83 -5.94
N GLU A 93 -17.65 -19.01 -6.34
CA GLU A 93 -17.22 -19.57 -7.64
C GLU A 93 -17.55 -18.71 -8.87
N ASN A 94 -18.17 -17.55 -8.71
CA ASN A 94 -18.51 -16.61 -9.79
C ASN A 94 -17.62 -15.37 -9.74
N TRP A 95 -17.13 -14.93 -10.90
CA TRP A 95 -16.48 -13.64 -11.03
C TRP A 95 -17.55 -12.55 -11.14
N ILE A 96 -17.53 -11.61 -10.18
CA ILE A 96 -18.41 -10.43 -10.16
C ILE A 96 -17.59 -9.16 -10.12
N THR A 97 -18.15 -8.07 -10.63
CA THR A 97 -17.46 -6.77 -10.67
C THR A 97 -17.16 -6.25 -9.26
N TYR A 98 -15.96 -5.68 -9.07
CA TYR A 98 -15.61 -4.94 -7.86
C TYR A 98 -16.03 -3.46 -7.98
N PRO A 99 -16.57 -2.83 -6.93
CA PRO A 99 -16.76 -3.37 -5.58
C PRO A 99 -18.12 -4.08 -5.43
N ILE A 100 -18.18 -5.05 -4.52
CA ILE A 100 -19.33 -5.96 -4.35
C ILE A 100 -20.63 -5.25 -4.03
N GLU A 101 -20.58 -4.16 -3.27
CA GLU A 101 -21.75 -3.37 -2.86
C GLU A 101 -22.49 -2.68 -4.02
N PHE A 102 -21.89 -2.65 -5.21
CA PHE A 102 -22.52 -2.19 -6.44
C PHE A 102 -22.81 -3.33 -7.44
N SER A 103 -22.50 -4.58 -7.07
CA SER A 103 -22.59 -5.75 -7.94
C SER A 103 -23.66 -6.77 -7.50
N ILE A 104 -24.61 -6.35 -6.65
CA ILE A 104 -25.66 -7.23 -6.11
C ILE A 104 -26.54 -7.81 -7.24
N LYS A 105 -26.73 -7.06 -8.32
CA LYS A 105 -27.42 -7.55 -9.52
C LYS A 105 -26.71 -8.74 -10.18
N GLU A 106 -25.37 -8.81 -10.07
CA GLU A 106 -24.61 -9.95 -10.59
C GLU A 106 -24.79 -11.17 -9.68
N ILE A 107 -24.93 -10.97 -8.36
CA ILE A 107 -25.24 -12.02 -7.39
C ILE A 107 -26.63 -12.62 -7.68
N ASP A 108 -27.60 -11.81 -8.09
CA ASP A 108 -28.95 -12.27 -8.46
C ASP A 108 -28.94 -13.32 -9.58
N ASN A 109 -27.96 -13.30 -10.46
CA ASN A 109 -27.84 -14.28 -11.55
C ASN A 109 -27.60 -15.72 -11.07
N PHE A 110 -27.08 -15.92 -9.84
CA PHE A 110 -26.79 -17.25 -9.29
C PHE A 110 -27.38 -17.51 -7.90
N ASP A 111 -27.79 -16.46 -7.15
CA ASP A 111 -28.42 -16.57 -5.83
C ASP A 111 -29.39 -15.41 -5.58
N THR A 112 -30.61 -15.52 -6.10
CA THR A 112 -31.66 -14.50 -5.97
C THR A 112 -32.05 -14.25 -4.51
N ASN A 113 -32.07 -15.28 -3.66
CA ASN A 113 -32.43 -15.11 -2.26
C ASN A 113 -31.39 -14.27 -1.52
N LEU A 114 -30.11 -14.54 -1.76
CA LEU A 114 -29.01 -13.78 -1.20
C LEU A 114 -29.05 -12.32 -1.66
N ALA A 115 -29.23 -12.09 -2.98
CA ALA A 115 -29.30 -10.77 -3.56
C ALA A 115 -30.47 -9.95 -2.98
N PHE A 116 -31.65 -10.57 -2.82
CA PHE A 116 -32.84 -9.96 -2.21
C PHE A 116 -32.57 -9.56 -0.75
N GLN A 117 -31.99 -10.48 0.04
CA GLN A 117 -31.70 -10.22 1.45
C GLN A 117 -30.71 -9.07 1.62
N ILE A 118 -29.59 -9.08 0.86
CA ILE A 118 -28.59 -8.00 0.86
C ILE A 118 -29.26 -6.67 0.47
N THR A 119 -30.05 -6.65 -0.59
CA THR A 119 -30.76 -5.45 -1.07
C THR A 119 -31.63 -4.83 0.01
N ASN A 120 -32.44 -5.65 0.69
CA ASN A 120 -33.30 -5.19 1.77
C ASN A 120 -32.50 -4.61 2.95
N GLU A 121 -31.42 -5.29 3.35
CA GLU A 121 -30.57 -4.84 4.45
C GLU A 121 -29.84 -3.54 4.12
N MET A 122 -29.30 -3.38 2.90
CA MET A 122 -28.61 -2.17 2.47
C MET A 122 -29.53 -0.95 2.43
N PHE A 123 -30.80 -1.10 2.01
CA PHE A 123 -31.77 0.01 2.09
C PHE A 123 -32.10 0.41 3.51
N ASN A 124 -31.95 -0.49 4.48
CA ASN A 124 -32.20 -0.26 5.90
C ASN A 124 -30.92 -0.02 6.72
N ALA A 125 -29.76 0.13 6.08
CA ALA A 125 -28.48 0.37 6.76
C ALA A 125 -28.53 1.62 7.63
N SER A 126 -27.90 1.54 8.83
CA SER A 126 -27.94 2.61 9.83
C SER A 126 -26.87 3.68 9.64
N TYR A 127 -25.80 3.35 8.92
CA TYR A 127 -24.60 4.19 8.69
C TYR A 127 -23.91 4.68 9.98
N LYS A 128 -24.08 3.97 11.09
CA LYS A 128 -23.38 4.27 12.34
C LYS A 128 -21.95 3.78 12.29
N LYS A 129 -21.05 4.50 12.96
CA LYS A 129 -19.62 4.17 12.98
C LYS A 129 -19.32 2.78 13.55
N GLY A 130 -19.97 2.39 14.67
CA GLY A 130 -19.62 1.18 15.41
C GLY A 130 -18.33 1.34 16.24
N ASN A 131 -18.01 0.32 17.05
CA ASN A 131 -16.85 0.29 17.94
C ASN A 131 -15.62 -0.40 17.33
N ASN A 132 -15.81 -1.13 16.23
CA ASN A 132 -14.81 -1.89 15.54
C ASN A 132 -15.18 -2.04 14.06
N LEU A 133 -14.29 -2.63 13.28
CA LEU A 133 -14.48 -2.77 11.83
C LEU A 133 -15.65 -3.71 11.46
N GLU A 134 -15.95 -4.74 12.27
CA GLU A 134 -17.07 -5.65 12.02
C GLU A 134 -18.40 -4.94 12.18
N GLU A 135 -18.59 -4.20 13.28
CA GLU A 135 -19.78 -3.38 13.49
C GLU A 135 -19.94 -2.31 12.40
N TRP A 136 -18.83 -1.74 11.95
CA TRP A 136 -18.84 -0.79 10.85
C TRP A 136 -19.40 -1.42 9.57
N PHE A 137 -18.92 -2.63 9.19
CA PHE A 137 -19.45 -3.33 8.02
C PHE A 137 -20.93 -3.65 8.15
N ILE A 138 -21.38 -4.17 9.29
CA ILE A 138 -22.79 -4.49 9.52
C ILE A 138 -23.67 -3.24 9.42
N ASN A 139 -23.21 -2.13 9.98
CA ASN A 139 -23.96 -0.87 9.99
C ASN A 139 -24.07 -0.21 8.61
N HIS A 140 -23.10 -0.45 7.72
CA HIS A 140 -23.06 0.20 6.40
C HIS A 140 -23.58 -0.69 5.26
N PHE A 141 -23.43 -2.00 5.38
CA PHE A 141 -23.76 -2.93 4.29
C PHE A 141 -24.79 -4.01 4.68
N GLY A 142 -25.22 -4.03 5.92
CA GLY A 142 -26.10 -5.06 6.47
C GLY A 142 -25.37 -6.33 6.92
N PRO A 143 -26.00 -7.13 7.81
CA PRO A 143 -25.38 -8.31 8.39
C PRO A 143 -25.07 -9.41 7.37
N THR A 144 -25.91 -9.58 6.34
CA THR A 144 -25.71 -10.63 5.33
C THR A 144 -24.47 -10.37 4.49
N LEU A 145 -24.32 -9.19 3.87
CA LEU A 145 -23.15 -8.88 3.04
C LEU A 145 -21.88 -8.78 3.91
N ALA A 146 -22.01 -8.29 5.15
CA ALA A 146 -20.91 -8.30 6.10
C ALA A 146 -20.41 -9.73 6.37
N LYS A 147 -21.28 -10.68 6.64
CA LYS A 147 -20.98 -12.08 6.94
C LYS A 147 -20.46 -12.84 5.72
N GLU A 148 -21.08 -12.66 4.56
CA GLU A 148 -20.75 -13.42 3.35
C GLU A 148 -19.46 -12.94 2.66
N TYR A 149 -19.12 -11.64 2.80
CA TYR A 149 -17.98 -11.06 2.10
C TYR A 149 -17.02 -10.25 2.99
N PHE A 150 -17.48 -9.18 3.64
CA PHE A 150 -16.55 -8.23 4.28
C PHE A 150 -15.78 -8.84 5.43
N ILE A 151 -16.42 -9.60 6.31
CA ILE A 151 -15.77 -10.23 7.47
C ILE A 151 -14.77 -11.31 7.02
N PRO A 152 -15.13 -12.31 6.19
CA PRO A 152 -14.18 -13.33 5.76
C PRO A 152 -13.03 -12.76 4.93
N TYR A 153 -13.32 -11.83 4.00
CA TYR A 153 -12.27 -11.23 3.19
C TYR A 153 -11.30 -10.39 4.01
N ASN A 154 -11.80 -9.55 4.92
CA ASN A 154 -10.95 -8.74 5.78
C ASN A 154 -10.19 -9.58 6.82
N THR A 155 -10.80 -10.66 7.36
CA THR A 155 -10.07 -11.62 8.20
C THR A 155 -8.89 -12.22 7.43
N LYS A 156 -9.08 -12.53 6.15
CA LYS A 156 -8.05 -13.10 5.29
C LYS A 156 -6.93 -12.09 4.96
N ILE A 157 -7.26 -10.86 4.59
CA ILE A 157 -6.28 -9.84 4.18
C ILE A 157 -5.53 -9.22 5.37
N TRP A 158 -6.14 -9.23 6.57
CA TRP A 158 -5.51 -8.66 7.76
C TRP A 158 -4.93 -9.73 8.70
N GLY A 159 -5.33 -10.99 8.56
CA GLY A 159 -4.93 -12.08 9.45
C GLY A 159 -5.57 -12.04 10.84
N ILE A 160 -6.59 -11.20 11.03
CA ILE A 160 -7.34 -11.03 12.29
C ILE A 160 -8.79 -10.70 12.00
N ALA A 161 -9.69 -11.16 12.86
CA ALA A 161 -11.12 -10.87 12.71
C ALA A 161 -11.42 -9.37 12.84
N PRO A 162 -12.27 -8.79 11.97
CA PRO A 162 -12.64 -7.38 11.99
C PRO A 162 -13.15 -6.84 13.33
N LYS A 163 -13.76 -7.67 14.16
CA LYS A 163 -14.17 -7.30 15.53
C LYS A 163 -13.01 -6.87 16.44
N ASN A 164 -11.77 -7.28 16.11
CA ASN A 164 -10.55 -6.93 16.84
C ASN A 164 -9.76 -5.81 16.13
N MET A 165 -10.35 -5.18 15.12
CA MET A 165 -9.72 -4.10 14.34
C MET A 165 -10.38 -2.76 14.61
N ASP A 166 -9.53 -1.71 14.62
CA ASP A 166 -9.98 -0.32 14.63
C ASP A 166 -10.60 0.03 13.27
N ASN A 167 -11.60 0.90 13.26
CA ASN A 167 -12.25 1.38 12.04
C ASN A 167 -11.78 2.78 11.62
N VAL A 168 -10.84 3.39 12.34
CA VAL A 168 -10.32 4.75 12.06
C VAL A 168 -9.78 4.88 10.65
N TRP A 169 -9.04 3.87 10.16
CA TRP A 169 -8.40 3.91 8.85
C TRP A 169 -9.40 3.94 7.67
N ILE A 170 -10.59 3.39 7.86
CA ILE A 170 -11.60 3.29 6.79
C ILE A 170 -12.37 4.60 6.60
N GLU A 171 -12.36 5.47 7.60
CA GLU A 171 -13.05 6.76 7.61
C GLU A 171 -12.10 7.93 7.30
N ASP A 172 -10.79 7.72 7.39
CA ASP A 172 -9.80 8.77 7.13
C ASP A 172 -9.75 9.11 5.63
N GLU A 173 -10.06 10.36 5.29
CA GLU A 173 -10.02 10.86 3.90
C GLU A 173 -8.61 10.84 3.28
N LYS A 174 -7.57 10.78 4.11
CA LYS A 174 -6.18 10.65 3.68
C LYS A 174 -5.83 9.23 3.24
N GLN A 175 -6.67 8.26 3.61
CA GLN A 175 -6.51 6.86 3.26
C GLN A 175 -7.54 6.45 2.20
N MET A 176 -7.51 5.20 1.80
CA MET A 176 -8.42 4.65 0.81
C MET A 176 -9.76 4.34 1.47
N LYS A 177 -10.71 5.30 1.43
CA LYS A 177 -12.09 5.03 1.87
C LYS A 177 -12.64 3.84 1.11
N LEU A 178 -13.29 2.93 1.82
CA LEU A 178 -14.21 2.00 1.15
C LEU A 178 -15.37 2.80 0.57
N PRO A 179 -15.77 2.54 -0.68
CA PRO A 179 -16.94 3.18 -1.25
C PRO A 179 -18.17 2.70 -0.46
N VAL A 180 -18.86 3.66 0.15
CA VAL A 180 -20.16 3.41 0.81
C VAL A 180 -21.22 4.01 -0.09
N PRO A 181 -22.10 3.19 -0.70
CA PRO A 181 -23.13 3.71 -1.58
C PRO A 181 -24.16 4.52 -0.79
N THR A 182 -24.59 5.64 -1.36
CA THR A 182 -25.85 6.27 -0.94
C THR A 182 -27.01 5.36 -1.38
N LYS A 183 -28.18 5.50 -0.75
CA LYS A 183 -29.38 4.74 -1.16
C LYS A 183 -29.72 4.96 -2.64
N GLU A 184 -29.49 6.17 -3.16
CA GLU A 184 -29.72 6.49 -4.57
C GLU A 184 -28.70 5.81 -5.49
N SER A 185 -27.39 5.88 -5.17
CA SER A 185 -26.35 5.23 -5.98
C SER A 185 -26.47 3.71 -5.93
N PHE A 186 -26.85 3.16 -4.79
CA PHE A 186 -27.16 1.74 -4.66
C PHE A 186 -28.36 1.35 -5.53
N TYR A 187 -29.46 2.11 -5.48
CA TYR A 187 -30.61 1.85 -6.36
C TYR A 187 -30.22 1.89 -7.85
N LYS A 188 -29.43 2.90 -8.26
CA LYS A 188 -28.93 2.99 -9.64
C LYS A 188 -28.15 1.75 -10.05
N SER A 189 -27.31 1.19 -9.17
CA SER A 189 -26.55 -0.03 -9.48
C SER A 189 -27.41 -1.27 -9.68
N LEU A 190 -28.61 -1.31 -9.10
CA LEU A 190 -29.56 -2.42 -9.30
C LEU A 190 -30.31 -2.33 -10.64
N VAL A 191 -30.60 -1.11 -11.12
CA VAL A 191 -31.42 -0.90 -12.33
C VAL A 191 -30.60 -0.62 -13.58
N ASP A 192 -29.47 0.07 -13.44
CA ASP A 192 -28.53 0.40 -14.51
C ASP A 192 -27.27 -0.48 -14.43
N LYS A 193 -26.60 -0.67 -15.58
CA LYS A 193 -25.29 -1.34 -15.63
C LYS A 193 -24.13 -0.38 -15.26
N THR A 194 -24.41 0.89 -15.00
CA THR A 194 -23.40 1.90 -14.68
C THR A 194 -23.20 1.97 -13.19
N THR A 195 -22.07 1.43 -12.72
CA THR A 195 -21.57 1.70 -11.36
C THR A 195 -21.07 3.12 -11.26
N ASP A 196 -21.32 3.81 -10.12
CA ASP A 196 -20.66 5.07 -9.81
C ASP A 196 -19.13 4.90 -9.96
N LYS A 197 -18.47 5.95 -10.44
CA LYS A 197 -17.02 5.91 -10.73
C LYS A 197 -16.26 5.46 -9.50
N MET A 198 -15.66 4.28 -9.59
CA MET A 198 -14.75 3.79 -8.56
C MET A 198 -13.62 4.79 -8.34
N SER A 199 -13.28 5.05 -7.08
CA SER A 199 -11.99 5.64 -6.78
C SER A 199 -10.89 4.79 -7.43
N HIS A 200 -10.03 5.41 -8.25
CA HIS A 200 -9.01 4.69 -9.04
C HIS A 200 -9.58 3.81 -10.19
N ALA A 201 -10.57 4.31 -10.92
CA ALA A 201 -11.11 3.63 -12.11
C ALA A 201 -10.07 3.45 -13.25
N ALA A 202 -8.96 4.18 -13.21
CA ALA A 202 -7.85 4.08 -14.13
C ALA A 202 -6.52 4.41 -13.43
N PHE A 203 -5.40 4.07 -14.05
CA PHE A 203 -4.07 4.29 -13.53
C PHE A 203 -3.04 4.52 -14.64
N TYR A 204 -1.90 5.05 -14.25
CA TYR A 204 -0.74 5.22 -15.12
C TYR A 204 0.26 4.09 -14.91
N TYR A 205 0.81 3.57 -16.01
CA TYR A 205 1.88 2.57 -15.99
C TYR A 205 2.95 2.97 -17.02
N PRO A 206 4.26 2.86 -16.70
CA PRO A 206 5.30 3.28 -17.64
C PRO A 206 5.25 2.53 -18.97
N LYS A 207 5.43 3.21 -20.09
CA LYS A 207 5.48 2.61 -21.44
C LYS A 207 6.61 1.60 -21.64
N THR A 208 7.61 1.63 -20.77
CA THR A 208 8.67 0.62 -20.71
C THR A 208 8.19 -0.74 -20.17
N ASN A 209 6.94 -0.85 -19.76
CA ASN A 209 6.37 -2.03 -19.10
C ASN A 209 7.04 -2.38 -17.75
N ASN A 210 7.75 -1.46 -17.13
CA ASN A 210 8.46 -1.69 -15.88
C ASN A 210 8.27 -0.52 -14.90
N GLN A 211 7.75 -0.81 -13.71
CA GLN A 211 7.55 0.18 -12.65
C GLN A 211 8.87 0.81 -12.18
N ASN A 212 10.00 0.11 -12.30
CA ASN A 212 11.31 0.65 -11.92
C ASN A 212 11.67 1.91 -12.71
N THR A 213 11.17 2.08 -13.94
CA THR A 213 11.35 3.32 -14.71
C THR A 213 10.86 4.55 -13.94
N PHE A 214 9.71 4.44 -13.29
CA PHE A 214 9.21 5.53 -12.45
C PHE A 214 10.02 5.69 -11.16
N ILE A 215 10.38 4.58 -10.53
CA ILE A 215 11.15 4.55 -9.29
C ILE A 215 12.54 5.19 -9.50
N GLU A 216 13.23 4.80 -10.56
CA GLU A 216 14.56 5.32 -10.93
C GLU A 216 14.48 6.81 -11.27
N ALA A 217 13.43 7.24 -11.99
CA ALA A 217 13.22 8.65 -12.30
C ALA A 217 13.01 9.51 -11.03
N ILE A 218 12.34 9.01 -9.99
CA ILE A 218 12.24 9.72 -8.71
C ILE A 218 13.64 9.91 -8.09
N GLY A 219 14.47 8.87 -8.13
CA GLY A 219 15.82 8.87 -7.56
C GLY A 219 16.87 9.58 -8.42
N GLU A 220 16.53 10.07 -9.60
CA GLU A 220 17.48 10.72 -10.52
C GLU A 220 18.11 11.97 -9.89
N ASN A 221 19.45 12.07 -9.95
CA ASN A 221 20.23 13.14 -9.33
C ASN A 221 20.04 13.28 -7.81
N VAL A 222 19.62 12.22 -7.12
CA VAL A 222 19.63 12.10 -5.67
C VAL A 222 20.87 11.31 -5.24
N ASN A 223 21.57 11.77 -4.20
CA ASN A 223 22.70 11.03 -3.63
C ASN A 223 22.17 9.87 -2.80
N ILE A 224 22.23 8.64 -3.34
CA ILE A 224 21.72 7.41 -2.70
C ILE A 224 22.89 6.48 -2.45
N LEU A 225 23.15 6.17 -1.18
CA LEU A 225 24.13 5.17 -0.78
C LEU A 225 23.41 3.83 -0.54
N THR A 226 23.53 2.93 -1.50
CA THR A 226 23.02 1.55 -1.41
C THR A 226 24.00 0.64 -0.64
N ASN A 227 23.55 -0.56 -0.21
CA ASN A 227 24.32 -1.48 0.64
C ASN A 227 24.78 -0.84 1.97
N TYR A 228 24.05 0.17 2.45
CA TYR A 228 24.35 0.86 3.69
C TYR A 228 23.22 0.67 4.71
N GLU A 229 23.39 -0.28 5.59
CA GLU A 229 22.44 -0.53 6.67
C GLU A 229 22.71 0.39 7.86
N VAL A 230 21.69 1.13 8.29
CA VAL A 230 21.73 1.90 9.52
C VAL A 230 21.56 0.93 10.70
N LYS A 231 22.61 0.78 11.51
CA LYS A 231 22.69 -0.13 12.66
C LYS A 231 22.68 0.60 14.00
N GLU A 232 23.14 1.85 14.01
CA GLU A 232 23.20 2.68 15.19
C GLU A 232 22.88 4.13 14.84
N LEU A 233 22.13 4.76 15.74
CA LEU A 233 21.73 6.15 15.65
C LEU A 233 21.95 6.82 17.02
N LYS A 234 22.76 7.88 17.03
CA LYS A 234 23.04 8.68 18.24
C LYS A 234 22.92 10.17 17.93
N LYS A 235 22.67 10.97 18.94
CA LYS A 235 22.71 12.43 18.83
C LYS A 235 23.92 12.94 19.56
N GLU A 236 24.85 13.62 18.87
CA GLU A 236 26.07 14.20 19.39
C GLU A 236 26.19 15.65 18.91
N ASN A 237 26.44 16.59 19.79
CA ASN A 237 26.66 18.03 19.47
C ASN A 237 25.55 18.59 18.51
N ASN A 238 24.29 18.29 18.79
CA ASN A 238 23.11 18.65 17.97
C ASN A 238 23.05 18.04 16.56
N GLN A 239 23.92 17.10 16.21
CA GLN A 239 23.89 16.34 14.96
C GLN A 239 23.50 14.88 15.21
N TRP A 240 22.87 14.28 14.25
CA TRP A 240 22.63 12.85 14.20
C TRP A 240 23.85 12.13 13.66
N VAL A 241 24.38 11.18 14.39
CA VAL A 241 25.51 10.33 13.99
C VAL A 241 24.99 8.93 13.70
N ILE A 242 25.24 8.49 12.47
CA ILE A 242 24.83 7.17 11.98
C ILE A 242 26.07 6.27 11.91
N ASN A 243 26.00 5.09 12.51
CA ASN A 243 27.05 4.06 12.53
C ASN A 243 28.42 4.60 13.03
N GLY A 244 28.42 5.68 13.80
CA GLY A 244 29.64 6.33 14.31
C GLY A 244 30.44 7.16 13.28
N GLU A 245 29.98 7.25 12.03
CA GLU A 245 30.77 7.88 10.95
C GLU A 245 30.07 9.01 10.21
N LYS A 246 28.78 8.87 9.86
CA LYS A 246 28.02 9.86 9.08
C LYS A 246 27.28 10.83 9.99
N LYS A 247 27.39 12.13 9.73
CA LYS A 247 26.78 13.20 10.55
C LYS A 247 25.78 14.01 9.74
N TYR A 248 24.60 14.27 10.32
CA TYR A 248 23.50 15.01 9.71
C TYR A 248 22.88 16.01 10.69
N ASP A 249 22.50 17.18 10.21
CA ASP A 249 21.79 18.20 10.99
C ASP A 249 20.31 17.86 11.12
N ILE A 250 19.75 17.21 10.11
CA ILE A 250 18.33 16.82 10.01
C ILE A 250 18.27 15.35 9.66
N LEU A 251 17.38 14.62 10.32
CA LEU A 251 17.14 13.19 10.05
C LEU A 251 15.70 12.93 9.69
N ILE A 252 15.50 12.20 8.58
CA ILE A 252 14.20 11.72 8.13
C ILE A 252 14.22 10.19 8.13
N ASN A 253 13.33 9.58 8.89
CA ASN A 253 13.16 8.13 8.91
C ASN A 253 12.00 7.71 8.01
N THR A 254 12.28 6.95 6.95
CA THR A 254 11.25 6.31 6.11
C THR A 254 11.25 4.78 6.26
N SER A 255 12.16 4.26 7.10
CA SER A 255 12.19 2.83 7.43
C SER A 255 11.03 2.45 8.37
N PRO A 256 10.73 1.13 8.49
CA PRO A 256 9.66 0.69 9.38
C PRO A 256 9.84 1.17 10.82
N LEU A 257 8.77 1.76 11.36
CA LEU A 257 8.78 2.43 12.67
C LEU A 257 9.10 1.45 13.82
N ASP A 258 8.65 0.20 13.72
CA ASP A 258 8.94 -0.88 14.70
C ASP A 258 10.42 -1.27 14.77
N LEU A 259 11.22 -0.93 13.74
CA LEU A 259 12.65 -1.20 13.70
C LEU A 259 13.49 -0.11 14.39
N VAL A 260 12.92 1.07 14.65
CA VAL A 260 13.65 2.17 15.29
C VAL A 260 14.32 1.77 16.62
N PRO A 261 13.69 0.99 17.51
CA PRO A 261 14.34 0.55 18.75
C PRO A 261 15.58 -0.35 18.56
N LYS A 262 15.77 -0.89 17.36
CA LYS A 262 16.98 -1.68 17.06
C LYS A 262 18.19 -0.81 16.79
N ILE A 263 17.98 0.44 16.34
CA ILE A 263 19.03 1.37 15.93
C ILE A 263 19.21 2.53 16.91
N LEU A 264 18.14 2.98 17.59
CA LEU A 264 18.15 4.06 18.57
C LEU A 264 18.21 3.46 19.97
N LYS A 265 19.22 3.89 20.78
CA LYS A 265 19.41 3.44 22.15
C LYS A 265 18.71 4.37 23.14
N ASP A 266 18.60 3.91 24.39
CA ASP A 266 18.13 4.69 25.54
C ASP A 266 16.70 5.26 25.37
N ILE A 267 15.83 4.49 24.72
CA ILE A 267 14.41 4.83 24.58
C ILE A 267 13.72 4.63 25.93
N PRO A 268 13.02 5.66 26.47
CA PRO A 268 12.25 5.53 27.71
C PRO A 268 11.24 4.39 27.63
N ALA A 269 10.99 3.69 28.75
CA ALA A 269 10.15 2.50 28.79
C ALA A 269 8.74 2.72 28.22
N GLU A 270 8.15 3.91 28.46
CA GLU A 270 6.84 4.29 27.94
C GLU A 270 6.84 4.35 26.40
N ALA A 271 7.80 5.06 25.81
CA ALA A 271 7.94 5.15 24.36
C ALA A 271 8.28 3.78 23.73
N LEU A 272 9.18 3.01 24.36
CA LEU A 272 9.52 1.67 23.92
C LEU A 272 8.30 0.74 23.89
N SER A 273 7.39 0.88 24.87
CA SER A 273 6.12 0.14 24.88
C SER A 273 5.26 0.44 23.66
N CYS A 274 5.24 1.70 23.19
CA CYS A 274 4.51 2.09 21.98
C CYS A 274 5.09 1.39 20.73
N PHE A 275 6.41 1.41 20.54
CA PHE A 275 7.06 0.70 19.43
C PHE A 275 6.80 -0.80 19.43
N LYS A 276 6.83 -1.45 20.61
CA LYS A 276 6.57 -2.90 20.75
C LYS A 276 5.13 -3.30 20.43
N LYS A 277 4.18 -2.39 20.49
CA LYS A 277 2.77 -2.62 20.13
C LYS A 277 2.49 -2.46 18.65
N LEU A 278 3.41 -1.89 17.87
CA LEU A 278 3.26 -1.76 16.43
C LEU A 278 3.30 -3.16 15.80
N LYS A 279 2.34 -3.45 14.93
CA LYS A 279 2.23 -4.73 14.25
C LYS A 279 2.13 -4.55 12.74
N TYR A 280 2.63 -5.54 12.01
CA TYR A 280 2.59 -5.57 10.55
C TYR A 280 2.31 -6.97 10.04
N ASN A 281 1.87 -7.08 8.80
CA ASN A 281 1.73 -8.32 8.09
C ASN A 281 2.83 -8.49 7.04
N LYS A 282 3.35 -9.72 6.95
CA LYS A 282 4.11 -10.19 5.80
C LYS A 282 3.17 -10.51 4.64
N VAL A 283 3.68 -10.48 3.43
CA VAL A 283 2.99 -11.00 2.26
C VAL A 283 3.91 -11.95 1.51
N THR A 284 3.39 -13.12 1.20
CA THR A 284 4.03 -14.09 0.32
C THR A 284 3.41 -13.97 -1.08
N ASN A 285 4.25 -13.77 -2.07
CA ASN A 285 3.85 -13.67 -3.46
C ASN A 285 4.39 -14.84 -4.28
N ILE A 286 3.58 -15.35 -5.22
CA ILE A 286 4.08 -16.20 -6.28
C ILE A 286 3.82 -15.52 -7.62
N PHE A 287 4.85 -15.46 -8.45
CA PHE A 287 4.76 -15.02 -9.83
C PHE A 287 4.46 -16.23 -10.72
N TRP A 288 3.44 -16.13 -11.55
CA TRP A 288 2.91 -17.22 -12.36
C TRP A 288 2.95 -16.91 -13.84
N GLU A 289 3.22 -17.93 -14.64
CA GLU A 289 2.75 -18.00 -16.02
C GLU A 289 1.25 -18.32 -16.04
N THR A 290 0.52 -17.69 -16.97
CA THR A 290 -0.94 -17.90 -17.14
C THR A 290 -1.26 -18.33 -18.56
N ASP A 291 -2.48 -18.84 -18.80
CA ASP A 291 -2.95 -19.11 -20.17
C ASP A 291 -3.37 -17.83 -20.92
N GLY A 292 -3.51 -16.72 -20.21
CA GLY A 292 -3.93 -15.44 -20.75
C GLY A 292 -5.44 -15.27 -20.87
N SER A 293 -6.24 -16.20 -20.34
CA SER A 293 -7.72 -16.14 -20.41
C SER A 293 -8.33 -15.09 -19.47
N LEU A 294 -7.61 -14.70 -18.40
CA LEU A 294 -8.11 -13.76 -17.41
C LEU A 294 -7.92 -12.31 -17.89
N ASP A 295 -8.99 -11.62 -18.27
CA ASP A 295 -8.97 -10.23 -18.75
C ASP A 295 -9.33 -9.23 -17.64
N ILE A 296 -8.75 -9.37 -16.45
CA ILE A 296 -8.85 -8.42 -15.33
C ILE A 296 -7.46 -7.88 -14.97
N THR A 297 -7.41 -6.76 -14.27
CA THR A 297 -6.16 -6.22 -13.71
C THR A 297 -5.96 -6.68 -12.27
N TRP A 298 -7.04 -6.77 -11.47
CA TRP A 298 -7.03 -7.29 -10.09
C TRP A 298 -8.19 -8.24 -9.85
N GLY A 299 -7.89 -9.37 -9.23
CA GLY A 299 -8.87 -10.32 -8.73
C GLY A 299 -8.81 -10.42 -7.21
N TYR A 300 -9.94 -10.32 -6.53
CA TYR A 300 -10.07 -10.48 -5.08
C TYR A 300 -10.69 -11.81 -4.74
N ILE A 301 -10.12 -12.55 -3.79
CA ILE A 301 -10.51 -13.92 -3.46
C ILE A 301 -10.89 -13.99 -1.97
N PRO A 302 -12.16 -13.86 -1.63
CA PRO A 302 -12.66 -13.97 -0.26
C PRO A 302 -12.66 -15.41 0.28
N ASP A 303 -12.80 -16.43 -0.59
CA ASP A 303 -12.87 -17.83 -0.22
C ASP A 303 -11.66 -18.26 0.62
N SER A 304 -11.91 -18.70 1.86
CA SER A 304 -10.88 -19.14 2.80
C SER A 304 -10.21 -20.48 2.43
N SER A 305 -10.82 -21.25 1.53
CA SER A 305 -10.25 -22.51 1.03
C SER A 305 -9.06 -22.30 0.07
N ILE A 306 -8.93 -21.08 -0.47
CA ILE A 306 -7.83 -20.63 -1.32
C ILE A 306 -6.93 -19.72 -0.49
N GLY A 307 -5.63 -19.99 -0.37
CA GLY A 307 -4.70 -19.22 0.48
C GLY A 307 -4.42 -17.81 -0.03
N PHE A 308 -4.61 -17.54 -1.32
CA PHE A 308 -4.43 -16.21 -1.89
C PHE A 308 -5.65 -15.32 -1.60
N HIS A 309 -5.38 -14.07 -1.21
CA HIS A 309 -6.44 -13.06 -1.05
C HIS A 309 -6.60 -12.19 -2.30
N ARG A 310 -5.56 -12.11 -3.16
CA ARG A 310 -5.53 -11.25 -4.34
C ARG A 310 -4.72 -11.84 -5.48
N ILE A 311 -5.14 -11.51 -6.69
CA ILE A 311 -4.39 -11.71 -7.93
C ILE A 311 -4.13 -10.33 -8.53
N SER A 312 -2.86 -10.04 -8.84
CA SER A 312 -2.44 -8.86 -9.58
C SER A 312 -2.00 -9.29 -10.97
N ASN A 313 -2.88 -9.11 -11.98
CA ASN A 313 -2.62 -9.54 -13.36
C ASN A 313 -1.81 -8.47 -14.10
N THR A 314 -0.53 -8.38 -13.78
CA THR A 314 0.39 -7.43 -14.41
C THR A 314 0.62 -7.72 -15.89
N GLY A 315 0.39 -8.95 -16.33
CA GLY A 315 0.40 -9.30 -17.75
C GLY A 315 -0.68 -8.58 -18.57
N SER A 316 -1.83 -8.23 -17.97
CA SER A 316 -2.89 -7.49 -18.66
C SER A 316 -2.57 -6.01 -18.90
N ILE A 317 -1.60 -5.43 -18.17
CA ILE A 317 -1.27 -4.00 -18.22
C ILE A 317 -0.02 -3.68 -19.04
N VAL A 318 0.80 -4.67 -19.37
CA VAL A 318 1.97 -4.47 -20.26
C VAL A 318 1.56 -4.49 -21.73
N GLN A 319 2.37 -3.90 -22.59
CA GLN A 319 2.11 -3.81 -24.03
C GLN A 319 3.31 -4.39 -24.82
N PRO A 320 3.11 -5.43 -25.64
CA PRO A 320 1.88 -6.22 -25.80
C PRO A 320 1.52 -6.99 -24.54
N LYS A 321 0.23 -7.39 -24.40
CA LYS A 321 -0.24 -8.13 -23.22
C LYS A 321 0.59 -9.41 -23.02
N GLY A 322 1.01 -9.61 -21.75
CA GLY A 322 1.75 -10.78 -21.32
C GLY A 322 0.84 -11.84 -20.67
N LYS A 323 1.34 -13.06 -20.58
CA LYS A 323 0.67 -14.19 -19.92
C LYS A 323 1.30 -14.49 -18.57
N PHE A 324 1.19 -13.56 -17.62
CA PHE A 324 1.71 -13.69 -16.26
C PHE A 324 0.92 -12.86 -15.26
N CYS A 325 0.90 -13.32 -14.03
CA CYS A 325 0.30 -12.60 -12.91
C CYS A 325 1.02 -12.90 -11.60
N THR A 326 0.70 -12.15 -10.55
CA THR A 326 1.16 -12.38 -9.18
C THR A 326 -0.02 -12.74 -8.29
N THR A 327 0.08 -13.81 -7.51
CA THR A 327 -0.84 -14.12 -6.42
C THR A 327 -0.25 -13.68 -5.09
N GLU A 328 -1.10 -13.24 -4.16
CA GLU A 328 -0.70 -12.65 -2.89
C GLU A 328 -1.40 -13.35 -1.72
N ALA A 329 -0.62 -13.83 -0.76
CA ALA A 329 -1.09 -14.45 0.48
C ALA A 329 -0.53 -13.72 1.70
N ILE A 330 -1.35 -13.52 2.74
CA ILE A 330 -0.91 -12.91 4.00
C ILE A 330 -0.10 -13.90 4.82
N GLY A 331 1.00 -13.42 5.38
CA GLY A 331 1.94 -14.20 6.18
C GLY A 331 3.08 -14.75 5.35
N GLU A 332 4.00 -15.41 6.04
CA GLU A 332 5.07 -16.20 5.44
C GLU A 332 4.56 -17.63 5.23
N ILE A 333 4.15 -17.94 4.02
CA ILE A 333 3.53 -19.20 3.66
C ILE A 333 4.51 -20.03 2.82
N ALA A 334 4.62 -21.32 3.13
CA ALA A 334 5.51 -22.24 2.40
C ALA A 334 5.16 -22.29 0.90
N TYR A 335 6.18 -22.21 0.06
CA TYR A 335 6.09 -22.23 -1.40
C TYR A 335 5.22 -23.37 -1.93
N ASP A 336 5.52 -24.62 -1.54
CA ASP A 336 4.79 -25.79 -2.02
C ASP A 336 3.30 -25.78 -1.68
N LYS A 337 2.94 -25.19 -0.52
CA LYS A 337 1.54 -25.03 -0.13
C LYS A 337 0.82 -24.10 -1.09
N LEU A 338 1.40 -22.93 -1.36
CA LEU A 338 0.78 -21.94 -2.26
C LEU A 338 0.75 -22.42 -3.72
N VAL A 339 1.76 -23.19 -4.15
CA VAL A 339 1.74 -23.78 -5.49
C VAL A 339 0.59 -24.78 -5.63
N ARG A 340 0.39 -25.69 -4.66
CA ARG A 340 -0.75 -26.62 -4.68
C ARG A 340 -2.10 -25.90 -4.65
N GLU A 341 -2.21 -24.80 -3.94
CA GLU A 341 -3.44 -24.00 -3.93
C GLU A 341 -3.65 -23.22 -5.24
N GLY A 342 -2.57 -22.72 -5.85
CA GLY A 342 -2.62 -22.08 -7.16
C GLY A 342 -3.11 -23.02 -8.26
N GLN A 343 -2.79 -24.30 -8.18
CA GLN A 343 -3.26 -25.32 -9.13
C GLN A 343 -4.79 -25.49 -9.15
N LYS A 344 -5.49 -25.02 -8.12
CA LYS A 344 -6.96 -25.00 -8.11
C LYS A 344 -7.55 -23.86 -8.96
N ILE A 345 -6.71 -22.93 -9.40
CA ILE A 345 -7.11 -21.78 -10.20
C ILE A 345 -6.79 -22.09 -11.69
N PRO A 346 -7.77 -22.31 -12.56
CA PRO A 346 -7.57 -22.93 -13.88
C PRO A 346 -6.60 -22.18 -14.80
N PHE A 347 -6.56 -20.85 -14.73
CA PHE A 347 -5.71 -20.02 -15.61
C PHE A 347 -4.25 -19.91 -15.11
N LEU A 348 -3.93 -20.28 -13.87
CA LEU A 348 -2.55 -20.35 -13.37
C LEU A 348 -1.88 -21.63 -13.89
N LYS A 349 -0.70 -21.51 -14.50
CA LYS A 349 0.00 -22.64 -15.13
C LYS A 349 1.27 -23.01 -14.36
N LYS A 350 2.33 -22.26 -14.49
CA LYS A 350 3.63 -22.55 -13.92
C LYS A 350 4.06 -21.45 -12.97
N PRO A 351 4.48 -21.75 -11.74
CA PRO A 351 5.14 -20.77 -10.89
C PRO A 351 6.52 -20.42 -11.49
N LEU A 352 6.81 -19.12 -11.57
CA LEU A 352 8.04 -18.58 -12.15
C LEU A 352 9.01 -18.08 -11.08
N ASP A 353 8.48 -17.45 -10.03
CA ASP A 353 9.28 -16.90 -8.93
C ASP A 353 8.44 -16.79 -7.65
N TYR A 354 9.11 -16.53 -6.53
CA TYR A 354 8.54 -16.48 -5.20
C TYR A 354 9.23 -15.38 -4.37
N ASN A 355 8.47 -14.64 -3.60
CA ASN A 355 9.00 -13.62 -2.71
C ASN A 355 8.20 -13.48 -1.42
N VAL A 356 8.88 -13.24 -0.30
CA VAL A 356 8.27 -12.85 0.97
C VAL A 356 8.67 -11.43 1.28
N THR A 357 7.67 -10.55 1.41
CA THR A 357 7.85 -9.17 1.86
C THR A 357 7.58 -9.10 3.35
N GLU A 358 8.59 -8.74 4.14
CA GLU A 358 8.52 -8.69 5.61
C GLU A 358 7.50 -7.64 6.07
N HIS A 359 7.67 -6.37 5.69
CA HIS A 359 6.74 -5.30 5.98
C HIS A 359 5.90 -5.00 4.74
N ALA A 360 4.72 -5.61 4.62
CA ALA A 360 3.81 -5.38 3.50
C ALA A 360 2.64 -4.48 3.87
N TYR A 361 2.00 -4.75 5.00
CA TYR A 361 0.87 -3.98 5.52
C TYR A 361 1.06 -3.66 7.00
N VAL A 362 0.77 -2.43 7.39
CA VAL A 362 0.60 -2.06 8.80
C VAL A 362 -0.70 -2.69 9.32
N PHE A 363 -0.73 -2.97 10.61
CA PHE A 363 -1.81 -3.72 11.23
C PHE A 363 -2.66 -2.79 12.10
N PHE A 364 -3.95 -2.73 11.84
CA PHE A 364 -4.89 -1.80 12.50
C PHE A 364 -5.66 -2.48 13.63
N ASP A 365 -4.94 -2.98 14.66
CA ASP A 365 -5.62 -3.49 15.86
C ASP A 365 -6.14 -2.35 16.76
N LEU A 366 -6.85 -2.70 17.82
CA LEU A 366 -7.41 -1.72 18.76
C LEU A 366 -6.35 -0.89 19.52
N ASN A 367 -5.07 -1.27 19.47
CA ASN A 367 -3.96 -0.50 20.05
C ASN A 367 -3.27 0.40 19.03
N TYR A 368 -3.60 0.29 17.75
CA TYR A 368 -2.90 0.95 16.64
C TYR A 368 -2.71 2.45 16.86
N THR A 369 -3.79 3.18 17.09
CA THR A 369 -3.76 4.64 17.21
C THR A 369 -2.88 5.09 18.35
N GLN A 370 -2.99 4.47 19.53
CA GLN A 370 -2.17 4.80 20.70
C GLN A 370 -0.69 4.49 20.47
N ALA A 371 -0.39 3.30 19.94
CA ALA A 371 0.97 2.85 19.67
C ALA A 371 1.70 3.75 18.67
N LYS A 372 1.05 4.03 17.54
CA LYS A 372 1.58 4.92 16.49
C LYS A 372 1.83 6.32 17.01
N THR A 373 0.81 6.93 17.64
CA THR A 373 0.91 8.30 18.14
C THR A 373 2.03 8.44 19.17
N GLY A 374 2.15 7.50 20.11
CA GLY A 374 3.21 7.53 21.12
C GLY A 374 4.61 7.38 20.51
N ALA A 375 4.79 6.45 19.57
CA ALA A 375 6.07 6.24 18.89
C ALA A 375 6.50 7.48 18.08
N ILE A 376 5.59 8.05 17.27
CA ILE A 376 5.87 9.24 16.45
C ILE A 376 6.12 10.47 17.32
N SER A 377 5.34 10.68 18.38
CA SER A 377 5.54 11.80 19.32
C SER A 377 6.91 11.75 19.97
N TYR A 378 7.39 10.56 20.34
CA TYR A 378 8.74 10.40 20.86
C TYR A 378 9.81 10.79 19.83
N LEU A 379 9.72 10.32 18.58
CA LEU A 379 10.68 10.69 17.54
C LEU A 379 10.65 12.19 17.24
N ASN A 380 9.47 12.79 17.21
CA ASN A 380 9.32 14.24 17.03
C ASN A 380 10.00 15.03 18.17
N SER A 381 9.93 14.55 19.42
CA SER A 381 10.61 15.19 20.57
C SER A 381 12.13 15.18 20.44
N LEU A 382 12.68 14.19 19.73
CA LEU A 382 14.11 14.11 19.41
C LEU A 382 14.49 14.93 18.16
N GLY A 383 13.52 15.42 17.38
CA GLY A 383 13.73 16.11 16.11
C GLY A 383 13.95 15.17 14.92
N ILE A 384 13.51 13.92 15.01
CA ILE A 384 13.50 12.97 13.88
C ILE A 384 12.14 13.08 13.18
N PHE A 385 12.15 13.32 11.88
CA PHE A 385 10.95 13.30 11.05
C PHE A 385 10.64 11.87 10.65
N SER A 386 9.52 11.31 11.15
CA SER A 386 8.95 10.06 10.62
C SER A 386 8.14 10.34 9.37
N HIS A 387 8.43 9.61 8.27
CA HIS A 387 7.86 9.93 6.97
C HIS A 387 7.55 8.70 6.12
N GLY A 388 6.41 8.75 5.41
CA GLY A 388 5.99 7.73 4.46
C GLY A 388 5.30 6.52 5.10
N ARG A 389 4.89 5.55 4.25
CA ARG A 389 4.03 4.42 4.62
C ARG A 389 4.43 3.73 5.92
N PHE A 390 5.68 3.33 6.06
CA PHE A 390 6.17 2.61 7.23
C PHE A 390 6.81 3.52 8.29
N GLY A 391 7.34 4.67 7.90
CA GLY A 391 7.84 5.68 8.85
C GLY A 391 6.71 6.33 9.64
N GLU A 392 5.57 6.60 9.02
CA GLU A 392 4.36 7.12 9.67
C GLU A 392 3.41 6.00 10.16
N TRP A 393 3.73 4.75 9.86
CA TRP A 393 2.94 3.55 10.19
C TRP A 393 1.50 3.63 9.65
N GLU A 394 1.36 3.88 8.33
CA GLU A 394 0.10 4.11 7.65
C GLU A 394 -0.06 3.27 6.39
N TYR A 395 -1.30 3.04 5.97
CA TYR A 395 -1.60 2.38 4.70
C TYR A 395 -1.68 3.41 3.57
N TYR A 396 -0.52 3.90 3.11
CA TYR A 396 -0.44 4.86 2.02
C TYR A 396 -0.18 4.22 0.67
N ASN A 397 -0.90 4.66 -0.36
CA ASN A 397 -0.53 4.44 -1.75
C ASN A 397 0.65 5.33 -2.15
N MET A 398 1.23 5.09 -3.33
CA MET A 398 2.40 5.85 -3.82
C MET A 398 2.12 7.35 -3.91
N ASP A 399 0.94 7.74 -4.38
CA ASP A 399 0.54 9.15 -4.50
C ASP A 399 0.45 9.85 -3.15
N VAL A 400 -0.11 9.19 -2.14
CA VAL A 400 -0.14 9.72 -0.78
C VAL A 400 1.27 9.84 -0.20
N CYS A 401 2.15 8.87 -0.44
CA CYS A 401 3.57 8.97 -0.06
C CYS A 401 4.24 10.20 -0.69
N ILE A 402 3.99 10.45 -1.97
CA ILE A 402 4.52 11.63 -2.68
C ILE A 402 3.90 12.92 -2.14
N LYS A 403 2.57 12.96 -1.91
CA LYS A 403 1.89 14.10 -1.31
C LYS A 403 2.49 14.48 0.05
N ARG A 404 2.67 13.47 0.91
CA ARG A 404 3.33 13.65 2.22
C ARG A 404 4.77 14.16 2.09
N SER A 405 5.50 13.72 1.02
CA SER A 405 6.85 14.21 0.74
C SER A 405 6.86 15.68 0.33
N ILE A 406 5.89 16.12 -0.48
CA ILE A 406 5.72 17.54 -0.85
C ILE A 406 5.47 18.39 0.40
N ASP A 407 4.54 17.96 1.26
CA ASP A 407 4.19 18.69 2.48
C ASP A 407 5.36 18.76 3.47
N LEU A 408 6.09 17.64 3.66
CA LEU A 408 7.26 17.60 4.54
C LEU A 408 8.40 18.46 4.00
N ALA A 409 8.69 18.39 2.70
CA ALA A 409 9.74 19.20 2.08
C ALA A 409 9.44 20.70 2.24
N LYS A 410 8.20 21.13 2.06
CA LYS A 410 7.76 22.51 2.29
C LYS A 410 8.02 22.93 3.74
N SER A 411 7.60 22.13 4.71
CA SER A 411 7.80 22.40 6.15
C SER A 411 9.28 22.48 6.52
N ILE A 412 10.14 21.61 5.98
CA ILE A 412 11.60 21.64 6.23
C ILE A 412 12.21 22.91 5.65
N LYS A 413 11.85 23.30 4.42
CA LYS A 413 12.34 24.52 3.78
C LYS A 413 11.93 25.75 4.59
N GLU A 414 10.67 25.88 5.00
CA GLU A 414 10.19 26.98 5.84
C GLU A 414 10.93 27.08 7.18
N LYS A 415 11.23 25.92 7.79
CA LYS A 415 11.90 25.87 9.10
C LYS A 415 13.40 26.12 9.05
N TYR A 416 14.08 25.71 8.00
CA TYR A 416 15.54 25.63 7.98
C TYR A 416 16.22 26.40 6.84
N LYS A 417 15.51 26.82 5.78
CA LYS A 417 16.08 27.62 4.69
C LYS A 417 16.25 29.05 5.16
N GLY A 418 17.49 29.54 5.13
CA GLY A 418 17.82 30.92 5.52
C GLY A 418 18.16 31.11 7.01
N LYS A 419 18.31 30.05 7.78
CA LYS A 419 18.79 30.11 9.17
C LYS A 419 20.25 29.68 9.31
#